data_e47d04f458c83340ac20573bb202f8d4
#
_entry.id   e47d04f458c83340ac20573bb202f8d4
#
_cell.length_a   1.000
_cell.length_b   1.000
_cell.length_c   1.000
_cell.angle_alpha   90.00
_cell.angle_beta   90.00
_cell.angle_gamma   90.00
#
_symmetry.space_group_name_H-M   'P 1'
#
loop_
_entity.id
_entity.type
_entity.pdbx_description
1 polymer ?
#
loop_
_entity_poly.entity_id
_entity_poly.type
_entity_poly.pdbx_seq_one_letter_code
_entity_poly.pdbx_strand_id
1 'polypeptide(L)'
;MTYSFGKELGYVRGMRRILPALAITLLPLLAAAQGTAENQQATFRSGVDLVTVSATVRDGKGRLVKDLEKKDFEVIDRGERRIINEFRSERAPLSLAILFDVSGSMDTADRATAAKFAAHHLINQLEEGRDEAGLFAFDSRLREVAPFSVDTRALKGALGEVDPFGATSLHDAISAAAERVAARPMARRAVVVLTDGIDTASRLTPAQVSAKAAAIDVPVYIIAVVLPIDDPGSDRATPGATRTAPASIGTIEDLARWTGGALYYSSTSASAYQAARAVVDELRHLYLIAFEPGAAPGWHPIEIRTSQKDFVVRTRGGYVAGPAGR
;
A
#
# COMPACT_ATOMS: atom_id res chain seq x y z
N MET A 1 51.46 -21.30 -34.83
CA MET A 1 52.27 -22.09 -33.90
C MET A 1 51.22 -22.83 -33.05
N THR A 2 50.69 -23.93 -33.46
CA THR A 2 51.10 -25.34 -33.53
C THR A 2 51.68 -25.87 -32.21
N TYR A 3 50.94 -26.84 -31.67
CA TYR A 3 51.25 -28.16 -31.10
C TYR A 3 50.23 -28.46 -29.99
N SER A 4 49.35 -29.43 -30.02
CA SER A 4 49.24 -30.80 -30.44
C SER A 4 49.74 -31.84 -29.43
N PHE A 5 48.89 -32.88 -29.16
CA PHE A 5 49.08 -34.26 -28.72
C PHE A 5 49.42 -34.51 -27.24
N GLY A 6 48.95 -35.55 -26.60
CA GLY A 6 48.53 -36.90 -26.96
C GLY A 6 47.89 -37.62 -25.79
N LYS A 7 47.00 -38.48 -26.08
CA LYS A 7 46.74 -39.90 -25.91
C LYS A 7 47.67 -40.64 -24.93
N GLU A 8 47.10 -41.48 -24.02
CA GLU A 8 47.34 -42.92 -24.10
C GLU A 8 46.32 -43.74 -23.28
N LEU A 9 45.95 -44.83 -23.89
CA LEU A 9 45.19 -45.94 -23.43
C LEU A 9 45.97 -46.82 -22.43
N GLY A 10 45.26 -47.52 -21.58
CA GLY A 10 45.79 -48.66 -20.81
C GLY A 10 44.70 -49.70 -20.52
N TYR A 11 44.69 -50.72 -21.30
CA TYR A 11 43.84 -51.89 -21.27
C TYR A 11 44.57 -53.04 -20.57
N VAL A 12 44.01 -53.72 -19.56
CA VAL A 12 44.42 -55.09 -19.17
C VAL A 12 43.24 -55.91 -18.67
N ARG A 13 43.10 -56.94 -19.27
CA ARG A 13 42.38 -58.19 -19.46
C ARG A 13 42.49 -59.17 -18.29
N GLY A 14 41.40 -59.76 -17.85
CA GLY A 14 41.26 -61.22 -17.76
C GLY A 14 41.46 -61.88 -16.40
N MET A 15 40.49 -62.58 -15.87
CA MET A 15 40.50 -64.05 -15.88
C MET A 15 39.33 -64.67 -15.08
N ARG A 16 38.74 -65.68 -15.69
CA ARG A 16 37.68 -66.61 -15.22
C ARG A 16 38.13 -67.49 -14.04
N ARG A 17 37.21 -67.90 -13.15
CA ARG A 17 37.06 -69.24 -12.55
C ARG A 17 35.75 -69.31 -11.76
N ILE A 18 34.72 -70.02 -12.24
CA ILE A 18 34.25 -71.39 -12.03
C ILE A 18 33.71 -71.69 -10.62
N LEU A 19 32.42 -72.05 -10.60
CA LEU A 19 31.48 -72.51 -9.59
C LEU A 19 31.97 -73.68 -8.68
N PRO A 20 31.30 -74.00 -7.53
CA PRO A 20 30.11 -74.80 -7.64
C PRO A 20 28.91 -74.43 -6.76
N ALA A 21 27.78 -74.97 -7.15
CA ALA A 21 26.46 -74.89 -6.56
C ALA A 21 26.36 -75.61 -5.21
N LEU A 22 25.63 -75.02 -4.29
CA LEU A 22 25.00 -75.80 -3.20
C LEU A 22 23.54 -75.39 -3.06
N ALA A 23 22.71 -76.32 -3.34
CA ALA A 23 21.26 -76.21 -3.13
C ALA A 23 20.92 -76.36 -1.65
N ILE A 24 20.20 -75.40 -1.09
CA ILE A 24 19.49 -75.52 0.18
C ILE A 24 18.07 -74.98 0.04
N THR A 25 17.19 -75.89 0.36
CA THR A 25 15.73 -75.95 0.32
C THR A 25 15.01 -74.71 0.85
N LEU A 26 13.99 -74.34 0.09
CA LEU A 26 12.97 -73.41 0.38
C LEU A 26 12.05 -73.86 1.54
N LEU A 27 11.83 -72.96 2.54
CA LEU A 27 10.60 -72.93 3.31
C LEU A 27 10.00 -71.51 3.15
N PRO A 28 8.74 -71.36 2.79
CA PRO A 28 8.11 -70.06 2.74
C PRO A 28 7.65 -69.62 4.15
N LEU A 29 8.30 -68.63 4.73
CA LEU A 29 7.80 -67.96 5.89
C LEU A 29 6.84 -66.86 5.42
N LEU A 30 5.53 -67.13 5.54
CA LEU A 30 4.50 -66.06 5.41
C LEU A 30 4.69 -65.06 6.51
N ALA A 31 5.39 -63.99 6.26
CA ALA A 31 5.37 -62.78 7.10
C ALA A 31 4.18 -61.95 6.63
N ALA A 32 3.12 -61.94 7.43
CA ALA A 32 2.02 -60.98 7.29
C ALA A 32 2.56 -59.55 7.49
N ALA A 33 2.72 -58.86 6.39
CA ALA A 33 2.95 -57.41 6.42
C ALA A 33 1.63 -56.73 6.87
N GLN A 34 1.50 -56.50 8.17
CA GLN A 34 0.53 -55.52 8.68
C GLN A 34 1.04 -54.15 8.28
N GLY A 35 0.58 -53.67 7.13
CA GLY A 35 0.71 -52.28 6.75
C GLY A 35 -0.06 -51.42 7.77
N THR A 36 0.66 -50.79 8.67
CA THR A 36 0.12 -49.63 9.38
C THR A 36 -0.22 -48.56 8.34
N ALA A 37 -1.51 -48.51 8.01
CA ALA A 37 -2.05 -47.35 7.29
C ALA A 37 -1.81 -46.12 8.20
N GLU A 38 -0.71 -45.44 7.94
CA GLU A 38 -0.47 -44.08 8.49
C GLU A 38 -1.59 -43.22 7.94
N ASN A 39 -2.56 -43.00 8.81
CA ASN A 39 -3.69 -42.11 8.57
C ASN A 39 -3.10 -40.69 8.48
N GLN A 40 -2.59 -40.32 7.30
CA GLN A 40 -2.27 -38.93 6.98
C GLN A 40 -3.61 -38.18 7.01
N GLN A 41 -3.99 -37.75 8.23
CA GLN A 41 -4.97 -36.70 8.37
C GLN A 41 -4.42 -35.51 7.60
N ALA A 42 -4.92 -35.34 6.38
CA ALA A 42 -4.77 -34.11 5.64
C ALA A 42 -5.28 -33.00 6.55
N THR A 43 -4.35 -32.30 7.21
CA THR A 43 -4.65 -31.10 7.95
C THR A 43 -5.01 -30.05 6.89
N PHE A 44 -6.29 -30.01 6.52
CA PHE A 44 -6.84 -28.88 5.79
C PHE A 44 -6.66 -27.67 6.69
N ARG A 45 -5.58 -26.94 6.52
CA ARG A 45 -5.50 -25.56 6.94
C ARG A 45 -6.43 -24.81 6.01
N SER A 46 -7.70 -24.76 6.37
CA SER A 46 -8.64 -23.77 5.85
C SER A 46 -8.18 -22.42 6.37
N GLY A 47 -7.16 -21.86 5.75
CA GLY A 47 -6.83 -20.45 5.93
C GLY A 47 -7.94 -19.68 5.25
N VAL A 48 -8.91 -19.19 6.01
CA VAL A 48 -9.87 -18.22 5.50
C VAL A 48 -9.07 -16.94 5.26
N ASP A 49 -8.95 -16.53 3.99
CA ASP A 49 -8.30 -15.28 3.63
C ASP A 49 -9.18 -14.12 4.11
N LEU A 50 -8.77 -13.46 5.20
CA LEU A 50 -9.47 -12.31 5.74
C LEU A 50 -9.18 -11.07 4.88
N VAL A 51 -10.23 -10.32 4.60
CA VAL A 51 -10.10 -8.97 4.04
C VAL A 51 -9.87 -8.00 5.17
N THR A 52 -8.74 -7.30 5.17
CA THR A 52 -8.44 -6.20 6.09
C THR A 52 -8.83 -4.87 5.45
N VAL A 53 -9.43 -4.01 6.24
CA VAL A 53 -9.86 -2.68 5.82
C VAL A 53 -9.42 -1.66 6.85
N SER A 54 -8.79 -0.60 6.38
CA SER A 54 -8.43 0.57 7.19
C SER A 54 -9.61 1.54 7.27
N ALA A 55 -9.95 2.01 8.47
CA ALA A 55 -11.01 2.98 8.70
C ALA A 55 -10.53 4.15 9.58
N THR A 56 -10.93 5.36 9.18
CA THR A 56 -10.79 6.59 9.98
C THR A 56 -12.16 7.00 10.46
N VAL A 57 -12.31 7.39 11.73
CA VAL A 57 -13.56 7.89 12.30
C VAL A 57 -13.39 9.32 12.77
N ARG A 58 -14.33 10.20 12.39
CA ARG A 58 -14.38 11.59 12.84
C ARG A 58 -15.74 11.90 13.44
N ASP A 59 -15.74 12.76 14.47
CA ASP A 59 -16.98 13.28 15.04
C ASP A 59 -17.61 14.36 14.15
N GLY A 60 -18.80 14.82 14.49
CA GLY A 60 -19.49 15.89 13.77
C GLY A 60 -18.76 17.24 13.72
N LYS A 61 -17.67 17.41 14.47
CA LYS A 61 -16.77 18.57 14.43
C LYS A 61 -15.49 18.31 13.63
N GLY A 62 -15.39 17.13 12.97
CA GLY A 62 -14.24 16.73 12.17
C GLY A 62 -13.02 16.25 12.95
N ARG A 63 -13.12 16.06 14.26
CA ARG A 63 -12.02 15.58 15.11
C ARG A 63 -11.92 14.06 15.05
N LEU A 64 -10.69 13.53 15.04
CA LEU A 64 -10.46 12.08 15.09
C LEU A 64 -11.02 11.47 16.38
N VAL A 65 -11.80 10.40 16.24
CA VAL A 65 -12.27 9.55 17.32
C VAL A 65 -11.31 8.38 17.43
N LYS A 66 -10.70 8.20 18.62
CA LYS A 66 -9.56 7.27 18.82
C LYS A 66 -9.87 6.11 19.76
N ASP A 67 -11.02 6.14 20.44
CA ASP A 67 -11.31 5.28 21.58
C ASP A 67 -12.44 4.26 21.30
N LEU A 68 -12.69 3.96 20.01
CA LEU A 68 -13.72 3.00 19.62
C LEU A 68 -13.19 1.56 19.75
N GLU A 69 -14.08 0.68 20.17
CA GLU A 69 -13.83 -0.75 20.30
C GLU A 69 -14.51 -1.54 19.15
N LYS A 70 -14.15 -2.80 18.99
CA LYS A 70 -14.74 -3.71 17.98
C LYS A 70 -16.28 -3.69 17.98
N LYS A 71 -16.90 -3.62 19.16
CA LYS A 71 -18.37 -3.60 19.32
C LYS A 71 -19.07 -2.37 18.76
N ASP A 72 -18.30 -1.28 18.56
CA ASP A 72 -18.81 -0.02 18.04
C ASP A 72 -18.90 0.00 16.51
N PHE A 73 -18.38 -1.05 15.85
CA PHE A 73 -18.32 -1.13 14.39
C PHE A 73 -19.24 -2.21 13.82
N GLU A 74 -19.76 -1.91 12.65
CA GLU A 74 -20.51 -2.81 11.79
C GLU A 74 -19.91 -2.79 10.39
N VAL A 75 -19.63 -3.97 9.83
CA VAL A 75 -19.14 -4.14 8.44
C VAL A 75 -20.28 -4.64 7.58
N ILE A 76 -20.48 -3.97 6.46
CA ILE A 76 -21.49 -4.34 5.45
C ILE A 76 -20.76 -4.57 4.13
N ASP A 77 -20.85 -5.77 3.60
CA ASP A 77 -20.29 -6.23 2.34
C ASP A 77 -21.43 -6.56 1.37
N ARG A 78 -21.56 -5.81 0.28
CA ARG A 78 -22.66 -5.96 -0.69
C ARG A 78 -24.06 -5.94 -0.05
N GLY A 79 -24.23 -5.16 1.02
CA GLY A 79 -25.49 -5.07 1.77
C GLY A 79 -25.67 -6.13 2.85
N GLU A 80 -24.77 -7.10 2.98
CA GLU A 80 -24.79 -8.13 4.01
C GLU A 80 -23.86 -7.80 5.17
N ARG A 81 -24.35 -7.97 6.40
CA ARG A 81 -23.54 -7.79 7.60
C ARG A 81 -22.49 -8.90 7.71
N ARG A 82 -21.23 -8.50 7.97
CA ARG A 82 -20.10 -9.42 8.19
C ARG A 82 -19.65 -9.40 9.64
N ILE A 83 -19.20 -10.56 10.11
CA ILE A 83 -18.59 -10.68 11.45
C ILE A 83 -17.16 -10.14 11.36
N ILE A 84 -16.82 -9.23 12.28
CA ILE A 84 -15.45 -8.76 12.42
C ILE A 84 -14.64 -9.86 13.11
N ASN A 85 -13.67 -10.44 12.43
CA ASN A 85 -12.79 -11.49 12.96
C ASN A 85 -11.66 -10.87 13.77
N GLU A 86 -10.93 -9.91 13.19
CA GLU A 86 -9.85 -9.18 13.87
C GLU A 86 -10.14 -7.68 13.90
N PHE A 87 -9.70 -7.05 14.99
CA PHE A 87 -9.81 -5.61 15.21
C PHE A 87 -8.56 -5.09 15.88
N ARG A 88 -7.96 -4.04 15.33
CA ARG A 88 -6.78 -3.40 15.89
C ARG A 88 -6.96 -1.89 15.85
N SER A 89 -6.77 -1.23 16.97
CA SER A 89 -6.83 0.24 17.13
C SER A 89 -5.53 0.80 17.72
N GLU A 90 -4.60 -0.05 18.16
CA GLU A 90 -3.37 0.36 18.78
C GLU A 90 -2.47 1.09 17.77
N ARG A 91 -1.72 2.06 18.29
CA ARG A 91 -0.72 2.79 17.52
C ARG A 91 0.37 1.83 17.03
N ALA A 92 0.61 1.83 15.73
CA ALA A 92 1.59 0.97 15.08
C ALA A 92 2.55 1.78 14.19
N PRO A 93 3.74 1.24 13.88
CA PRO A 93 4.66 1.83 12.94
C PRO A 93 4.04 2.03 11.55
N LEU A 94 4.49 3.08 10.87
CA LEU A 94 4.03 3.48 9.56
C LEU A 94 5.03 3.08 8.48
N SER A 95 4.52 2.83 7.27
CA SER A 95 5.30 2.72 6.05
C SER A 95 4.71 3.65 4.99
N LEU A 96 5.45 4.70 4.63
CA LEU A 96 4.96 5.75 3.74
C LEU A 96 5.73 5.75 2.41
N ALA A 97 5.02 5.73 1.28
CA ALA A 97 5.58 6.17 0.01
C ALA A 97 5.26 7.66 -0.17
N ILE A 98 6.27 8.52 -0.05
CA ILE A 98 6.14 9.97 -0.22
C ILE A 98 6.46 10.30 -1.67
N LEU A 99 5.47 10.78 -2.41
CA LEU A 99 5.59 11.16 -3.80
C LEU A 99 5.68 12.67 -3.92
N PHE A 100 6.69 13.12 -4.61
CA PHE A 100 6.97 14.52 -4.83
C PHE A 100 6.82 14.83 -6.33
N ASP A 101 5.88 15.71 -6.65
CA ASP A 101 5.66 16.19 -8.00
C ASP A 101 6.79 17.13 -8.42
N VAL A 102 7.46 16.78 -9.52
CA VAL A 102 8.54 17.56 -10.13
C VAL A 102 8.19 17.95 -11.57
N SER A 103 6.91 18.03 -11.88
CA SER A 103 6.45 18.53 -13.18
C SER A 103 6.72 20.02 -13.37
N GLY A 104 6.69 20.48 -14.63
CA GLY A 104 6.97 21.88 -14.95
C GLY A 104 6.00 22.89 -14.32
N SER A 105 4.77 22.50 -13.97
CA SER A 105 3.81 23.35 -13.26
C SER A 105 4.25 23.68 -11.83
N MET A 106 5.06 22.81 -11.21
CA MET A 106 5.61 23.02 -9.87
C MET A 106 6.69 24.12 -9.80
N ASP A 107 7.33 24.45 -10.93
CA ASP A 107 8.31 25.56 -11.00
C ASP A 107 7.63 26.93 -10.87
N THR A 108 6.31 26.98 -11.05
CA THR A 108 5.54 28.22 -10.99
C THR A 108 5.20 28.62 -9.55
N ALA A 109 5.43 29.88 -9.20
CA ALA A 109 4.97 30.51 -7.95
C ALA A 109 5.43 29.76 -6.67
N ASP A 110 6.69 29.31 -6.65
CA ASP A 110 7.32 28.65 -5.49
C ASP A 110 6.62 27.35 -5.01
N ARG A 111 5.79 26.71 -5.86
CA ARG A 111 5.08 25.47 -5.51
C ARG A 111 6.04 24.35 -5.13
N ALA A 112 7.14 24.19 -5.88
CA ALA A 112 8.17 23.21 -5.57
C ALA A 112 8.77 23.43 -4.17
N THR A 113 9.02 24.69 -3.79
CA THR A 113 9.49 25.06 -2.45
C THR A 113 8.44 24.72 -1.40
N ALA A 114 7.17 25.06 -1.63
CA ALA A 114 6.08 24.75 -0.71
C ALA A 114 5.88 23.23 -0.54
N ALA A 115 6.00 22.46 -1.63
CA ALA A 115 5.95 21.00 -1.56
C ALA A 115 7.15 20.41 -0.79
N LYS A 116 8.36 20.95 -0.98
CA LYS A 116 9.54 20.57 -0.16
C LYS A 116 9.30 20.84 1.32
N PHE A 117 8.72 21.99 1.69
CA PHE A 117 8.34 22.26 3.08
C PHE A 117 7.32 21.25 3.61
N ALA A 118 6.28 20.94 2.84
CA ALA A 118 5.28 19.95 3.25
C ALA A 118 5.92 18.55 3.45
N ALA A 119 6.82 18.13 2.54
CA ALA A 119 7.57 16.89 2.68
C ALA A 119 8.47 16.89 3.93
N HIS A 120 9.18 17.98 4.19
CA HIS A 120 9.97 18.13 5.41
C HIS A 120 9.12 18.01 6.67
N HIS A 121 7.96 18.67 6.69
CA HIS A 121 7.04 18.57 7.82
C HIS A 121 6.51 17.15 7.99
N LEU A 122 6.19 16.46 6.90
CA LEU A 122 5.72 15.07 6.93
C LEU A 122 6.80 14.15 7.53
N ILE A 123 8.05 14.24 7.04
CA ILE A 123 9.17 13.43 7.54
C ILE A 123 9.47 13.75 9.01
N ASN A 124 9.31 15.02 9.44
CA ASN A 124 9.49 15.42 10.84
C ASN A 124 8.44 14.83 11.80
N GLN A 125 7.27 14.37 11.30
CA GLN A 125 6.27 13.70 12.11
C GLN A 125 6.55 12.20 12.29
N LEU A 126 7.49 11.62 11.53
CA LEU A 126 7.85 10.21 11.63
C LEU A 126 8.74 9.95 12.85
N GLU A 127 8.55 8.82 13.50
CA GLU A 127 9.36 8.34 14.61
C GLU A 127 10.61 7.65 14.06
N GLU A 128 11.78 8.28 14.26
CA GLU A 128 13.08 7.75 13.82
C GLU A 128 13.31 6.33 14.35
N GLY A 129 13.80 5.45 13.49
CA GLY A 129 14.07 4.06 13.85
C GLY A 129 12.83 3.17 13.98
N ARG A 130 11.63 3.72 13.82
CA ARG A 130 10.36 3.00 13.97
C ARG A 130 9.46 3.10 12.75
N ASP A 131 9.20 4.31 12.29
CA ASP A 131 8.46 4.54 11.06
C ASP A 131 9.43 4.51 9.88
N GLU A 132 9.02 3.96 8.75
CA GLU A 132 9.79 4.01 7.53
C GLU A 132 9.12 4.86 6.46
N ALA A 133 9.90 5.48 5.60
CA ALA A 133 9.41 6.11 4.40
C ALA A 133 10.36 5.89 3.23
N GLY A 134 9.82 5.84 2.02
CA GLY A 134 10.54 5.95 0.77
C GLY A 134 10.16 7.25 0.07
N LEU A 135 11.13 7.93 -0.54
CA LEU A 135 10.92 9.16 -1.26
C LEU A 135 11.00 8.93 -2.77
N PHE A 136 9.99 9.38 -3.47
CA PHE A 136 9.86 9.22 -4.91
C PHE A 136 9.55 10.57 -5.55
N ALA A 137 10.25 10.90 -6.62
CA ALA A 137 9.91 12.02 -7.50
C ALA A 137 9.16 11.50 -8.72
N PHE A 138 8.20 12.25 -9.21
CA PHE A 138 7.52 11.91 -10.44
C PHE A 138 7.30 13.14 -11.34
N ASP A 139 7.49 12.89 -12.62
CA ASP A 139 7.10 13.73 -13.75
C ASP A 139 6.29 12.85 -14.72
N SER A 140 6.79 12.57 -15.90
CA SER A 140 6.28 11.54 -16.81
C SER A 140 6.63 10.11 -16.36
N ARG A 141 7.49 9.95 -15.32
CA ARG A 141 7.96 8.68 -14.76
C ARG A 141 8.16 8.79 -13.24
N LEU A 142 7.92 7.69 -12.55
CA LEU A 142 8.28 7.58 -11.14
C LEU A 142 9.76 7.23 -11.00
N ARG A 143 10.51 8.05 -10.23
CA ARG A 143 11.92 7.83 -9.87
C ARG A 143 12.05 7.69 -8.36
N GLU A 144 12.80 6.69 -7.90
CA GLU A 144 13.15 6.58 -6.50
C GLU A 144 14.28 7.57 -6.19
N VAL A 145 14.02 8.47 -5.25
CA VAL A 145 14.98 9.47 -4.75
C VAL A 145 15.70 8.94 -3.52
N ALA A 146 14.94 8.29 -2.62
CA ALA A 146 15.48 7.57 -1.48
C ALA A 146 14.69 6.27 -1.26
N PRO A 147 15.36 5.13 -1.05
CA PRO A 147 14.70 3.88 -0.73
C PRO A 147 13.98 3.95 0.62
N PHE A 148 13.07 3.00 0.87
CA PHE A 148 12.42 2.90 2.18
C PHE A 148 13.45 2.76 3.29
N SER A 149 13.42 3.69 4.24
CA SER A 149 14.36 3.78 5.35
C SER A 149 13.65 4.28 6.62
N VAL A 150 14.15 3.85 7.76
CA VAL A 150 13.78 4.39 9.06
C VAL A 150 14.67 5.57 9.48
N ASP A 151 15.69 5.89 8.70
CA ASP A 151 16.57 7.05 8.90
C ASP A 151 15.95 8.32 8.29
N THR A 152 15.24 9.06 9.11
CA THR A 152 14.56 10.30 8.68
C THR A 152 15.52 11.41 8.25
N ARG A 153 16.80 11.38 8.69
CA ARG A 153 17.82 12.36 8.28
C ARG A 153 18.27 12.14 6.86
N ALA A 154 18.46 10.87 6.47
CA ALA A 154 18.80 10.51 5.10
C ALA A 154 17.67 10.94 4.13
N LEU A 155 16.41 10.74 4.50
CA LEU A 155 15.25 11.16 3.70
C LEU A 155 15.22 12.69 3.51
N LYS A 156 15.48 13.47 4.56
CA LYS A 156 15.53 14.95 4.47
C LYS A 156 16.67 15.44 3.57
N GLY A 157 17.83 14.79 3.63
CA GLY A 157 18.96 15.09 2.74
C GLY A 157 18.60 14.92 1.27
N ALA A 158 17.92 13.83 0.94
CA ALA A 158 17.53 13.50 -0.43
C ALA A 158 16.51 14.47 -1.05
N LEU A 159 15.69 15.17 -0.24
CA LEU A 159 14.72 16.18 -0.75
C LEU A 159 15.40 17.38 -1.44
N GLY A 160 16.68 17.68 -1.11
CA GLY A 160 17.41 18.80 -1.70
C GLY A 160 17.74 18.66 -3.18
N GLU A 161 17.78 17.43 -3.69
CA GLU A 161 18.33 17.06 -5.00
C GLU A 161 17.30 17.01 -6.13
N VAL A 162 16.07 17.50 -5.88
CA VAL A 162 14.95 17.31 -6.82
C VAL A 162 14.59 18.64 -7.50
N ASP A 163 14.80 18.71 -8.84
CA ASP A 163 14.46 19.88 -9.66
C ASP A 163 13.23 19.59 -10.54
N PRO A 164 12.29 20.55 -10.71
CA PRO A 164 11.10 20.42 -11.54
C PRO A 164 11.44 20.37 -13.03
N PHE A 165 10.88 19.39 -13.75
CA PHE A 165 10.94 19.30 -15.20
C PHE A 165 9.95 18.28 -15.76
N GLY A 166 9.24 18.62 -16.86
CA GLY A 166 8.47 17.65 -17.65
C GLY A 166 6.94 17.68 -17.45
N ALA A 167 6.27 16.67 -18.02
CA ALA A 167 4.84 16.45 -17.91
C ALA A 167 4.51 15.67 -16.63
N THR A 168 3.23 15.63 -16.24
CA THR A 168 2.78 15.02 -14.97
C THR A 168 2.04 13.72 -15.24
N SER A 169 2.54 12.58 -14.77
CA SER A 169 1.85 11.28 -14.76
C SER A 169 1.45 10.90 -13.33
N LEU A 170 0.58 11.69 -12.74
CA LEU A 170 0.16 11.59 -11.34
C LEU A 170 -0.47 10.22 -11.02
N HIS A 171 -1.43 9.79 -11.84
CA HIS A 171 -2.16 8.55 -11.62
C HIS A 171 -1.26 7.32 -11.74
N ASP A 172 -0.37 7.29 -12.74
CA ASP A 172 0.59 6.20 -12.94
C ASP A 172 1.59 6.13 -11.78
N ALA A 173 2.06 7.29 -11.30
CA ALA A 173 2.97 7.39 -10.15
C ALA A 173 2.33 6.87 -8.87
N ILE A 174 1.08 7.26 -8.57
CA ILE A 174 0.33 6.77 -7.41
C ILE A 174 0.18 5.24 -7.46
N SER A 175 -0.22 4.69 -8.63
CA SER A 175 -0.37 3.25 -8.79
C SER A 175 0.93 2.50 -8.51
N ALA A 176 2.04 2.94 -9.09
CA ALA A 176 3.35 2.30 -8.91
C ALA A 176 3.87 2.42 -7.46
N ALA A 177 3.63 3.55 -6.80
CA ALA A 177 4.02 3.75 -5.41
C ALA A 177 3.16 2.92 -4.44
N ALA A 178 1.85 2.79 -4.72
CA ALA A 178 0.96 1.95 -3.93
C ALA A 178 1.41 0.48 -3.93
N GLU A 179 1.81 -0.05 -5.08
CA GLU A 179 2.37 -1.41 -5.20
C GLU A 179 3.66 -1.57 -4.38
N ARG A 180 4.56 -0.56 -4.41
CA ARG A 180 5.82 -0.59 -3.66
C ARG A 180 5.60 -0.57 -2.14
N VAL A 181 4.72 0.31 -1.65
CA VAL A 181 4.44 0.39 -0.21
C VAL A 181 3.62 -0.79 0.28
N ALA A 182 2.76 -1.38 -0.57
CA ALA A 182 2.01 -2.59 -0.25
C ALA A 182 2.93 -3.78 0.06
N ALA A 183 4.10 -3.85 -0.57
CA ALA A 183 5.10 -4.88 -0.33
C ALA A 183 5.86 -4.72 1.00
N ARG A 184 5.63 -3.62 1.74
CA ARG A 184 6.31 -3.38 3.02
C ARG A 184 5.65 -4.19 4.15
N PRO A 185 6.44 -4.61 5.17
CA PRO A 185 5.95 -5.46 6.25
C PRO A 185 5.04 -4.75 7.27
N MET A 186 5.04 -3.42 7.30
CA MET A 186 4.27 -2.64 8.26
C MET A 186 2.77 -2.79 8.00
N ALA A 187 1.98 -2.90 9.07
CA ALA A 187 0.53 -3.04 8.97
C ALA A 187 -0.17 -1.75 8.51
N ARG A 188 0.43 -0.58 8.78
CA ARG A 188 -0.11 0.74 8.40
C ARG A 188 0.72 1.33 7.28
N ARG A 189 0.16 1.32 6.10
CA ARG A 189 0.82 1.74 4.85
C ARG A 189 0.00 2.81 4.18
N ALA A 190 0.66 3.77 3.53
CA ALA A 190 -0.02 4.80 2.75
C ALA A 190 0.88 5.35 1.65
N VAL A 191 0.26 5.90 0.62
CA VAL A 191 0.89 6.83 -0.32
C VAL A 191 0.54 8.25 0.12
N VAL A 192 1.54 9.14 0.20
CA VAL A 192 1.34 10.56 0.43
C VAL A 192 1.91 11.33 -0.75
N VAL A 193 1.07 12.07 -1.43
CA VAL A 193 1.41 12.80 -2.66
C VAL A 193 1.44 14.30 -2.41
N LEU A 194 2.52 14.95 -2.84
CA LEU A 194 2.68 16.41 -2.81
C LEU A 194 2.67 16.89 -4.27
N THR A 195 1.61 17.57 -4.71
CA THR A 195 1.37 17.93 -6.11
C THR A 195 0.49 19.18 -6.19
N ASP A 196 0.47 19.86 -7.33
CA ASP A 196 -0.56 20.87 -7.62
C ASP A 196 -1.86 20.25 -8.18
N GLY A 197 -1.88 18.93 -8.34
CA GLY A 197 -3.07 18.16 -8.71
C GLY A 197 -3.38 18.09 -10.20
N ILE A 198 -2.47 18.54 -11.07
CA ILE A 198 -2.67 18.54 -12.51
C ILE A 198 -2.04 17.28 -13.12
N ASP A 199 -2.86 16.39 -13.68
CA ASP A 199 -2.40 15.23 -14.44
C ASP A 199 -2.48 15.52 -15.94
N THR A 200 -1.38 15.30 -16.65
CA THR A 200 -1.30 15.62 -18.10
C THR A 200 -0.87 14.45 -18.97
N ALA A 201 -0.33 13.38 -18.38
CA ALA A 201 0.33 12.33 -19.16
C ALA A 201 0.11 10.90 -18.64
N SER A 202 -0.74 10.69 -17.62
CA SER A 202 -1.03 9.34 -17.14
C SER A 202 -1.79 8.51 -18.17
N ARG A 203 -1.49 7.23 -18.18
CA ARG A 203 -2.22 6.21 -18.94
C ARG A 203 -3.41 5.66 -18.15
N LEU A 204 -3.27 5.63 -16.84
CA LEU A 204 -4.33 5.19 -15.93
C LEU A 204 -5.31 6.32 -15.65
N THR A 205 -6.59 5.96 -15.58
CA THR A 205 -7.63 6.86 -15.10
C THR A 205 -7.67 6.88 -13.57
N PRO A 206 -8.22 7.92 -12.93
CA PRO A 206 -8.43 7.95 -11.48
C PRO A 206 -9.17 6.73 -10.95
N ALA A 207 -10.19 6.27 -11.66
CA ALA A 207 -10.96 5.08 -11.29
C ALA A 207 -10.11 3.80 -11.28
N GLN A 208 -9.22 3.64 -12.28
CA GLN A 208 -8.31 2.49 -12.34
C GLN A 208 -7.29 2.52 -11.20
N VAL A 209 -6.73 3.69 -10.87
CA VAL A 209 -5.81 3.84 -9.74
C VAL A 209 -6.51 3.57 -8.42
N SER A 210 -7.71 4.13 -8.24
CA SER A 210 -8.51 3.90 -7.03
C SER A 210 -8.84 2.43 -6.82
N ALA A 211 -9.21 1.71 -7.88
CA ALA A 211 -9.48 0.29 -7.82
C ALA A 211 -8.22 -0.52 -7.42
N LYS A 212 -7.05 -0.19 -8.00
CA LYS A 212 -5.79 -0.83 -7.66
C LYS A 212 -5.38 -0.57 -6.20
N ALA A 213 -5.39 0.68 -5.75
CA ALA A 213 -5.01 1.05 -4.38
C ALA A 213 -5.99 0.45 -3.36
N ALA A 214 -7.29 0.45 -3.67
CA ALA A 214 -8.30 -0.17 -2.82
C ALA A 214 -8.12 -1.70 -2.74
N ALA A 215 -7.73 -2.37 -3.83
CA ALA A 215 -7.52 -3.82 -3.84
C ALA A 215 -6.40 -4.26 -2.88
N ILE A 216 -5.37 -3.43 -2.69
CA ILE A 216 -4.20 -3.71 -1.84
C ILE A 216 -4.26 -3.00 -0.47
N ASP A 217 -5.37 -2.38 -0.11
CA ASP A 217 -5.59 -1.62 1.14
C ASP A 217 -4.50 -0.58 1.41
N VAL A 218 -4.23 0.27 0.41
CA VAL A 218 -3.29 1.38 0.52
C VAL A 218 -4.02 2.70 0.35
N PRO A 219 -4.34 3.42 1.43
CA PRO A 219 -4.95 4.75 1.35
C PRO A 219 -3.98 5.74 0.71
N VAL A 220 -4.54 6.63 -0.14
CA VAL A 220 -3.81 7.69 -0.82
C VAL A 220 -4.18 9.02 -0.19
N TYR A 221 -3.20 9.68 0.42
CA TYR A 221 -3.33 11.04 0.94
C TYR A 221 -2.70 12.00 -0.05
N ILE A 222 -3.38 13.11 -0.30
CA ILE A 222 -2.90 14.14 -1.22
C ILE A 222 -2.77 15.45 -0.46
N ILE A 223 -1.60 16.05 -0.52
CA ILE A 223 -1.36 17.43 -0.06
C ILE A 223 -1.24 18.29 -1.32
N ALA A 224 -2.34 18.92 -1.69
CA ALA A 224 -2.40 19.80 -2.85
C ALA A 224 -1.73 21.13 -2.54
N VAL A 225 -0.65 21.44 -3.23
CA VAL A 225 0.08 22.69 -3.12
C VAL A 225 -0.60 23.71 -4.02
N VAL A 226 -1.27 24.67 -3.42
CA VAL A 226 -2.07 25.69 -4.11
C VAL A 226 -1.62 27.10 -3.75
N LEU A 227 -1.98 28.07 -4.59
CA LEU A 227 -1.80 29.49 -4.22
C LEU A 227 -2.77 29.88 -3.08
N PRO A 228 -2.42 30.87 -2.24
CA PRO A 228 -3.31 31.32 -1.16
C PRO A 228 -4.69 31.76 -1.63
N ILE A 229 -4.83 32.22 -2.87
CA ILE A 229 -6.10 32.62 -3.46
C ILE A 229 -6.98 31.41 -3.83
N ASP A 230 -6.35 30.26 -4.11
CA ASP A 230 -7.01 29.01 -4.51
C ASP A 230 -7.27 28.09 -3.32
N ASP A 231 -6.80 28.44 -2.13
CA ASP A 231 -6.99 27.65 -0.91
C ASP A 231 -8.44 27.75 -0.41
N PRO A 232 -9.22 26.65 -0.41
CA PRO A 232 -10.61 26.67 0.04
C PRO A 232 -10.81 27.11 1.49
N GLY A 233 -9.77 26.95 2.33
CA GLY A 233 -9.80 27.31 3.75
C GLY A 233 -9.24 28.71 4.05
N SER A 234 -8.78 29.47 3.04
CA SER A 234 -8.20 30.78 3.28
C SER A 234 -9.29 31.85 3.48
N ASP A 235 -9.10 32.74 4.48
CA ASP A 235 -9.94 33.91 4.68
C ASP A 235 -9.87 34.93 3.51
N ARG A 236 -8.97 34.72 2.56
CA ARG A 236 -8.78 35.51 1.33
C ARG A 236 -9.63 35.00 0.15
N ALA A 237 -10.35 33.90 0.31
CA ALA A 237 -11.29 33.43 -0.70
C ALA A 237 -12.38 34.51 -0.87
N THR A 238 -12.40 35.20 -2.01
CA THR A 238 -13.38 36.24 -2.34
C THR A 238 -14.77 35.63 -2.35
N PRO A 239 -15.73 36.09 -1.49
CA PRO A 239 -17.10 35.58 -1.54
C PRO A 239 -17.66 35.81 -2.96
N GLY A 240 -18.09 34.76 -3.64
CA GLY A 240 -18.67 34.85 -4.98
C GLY A 240 -17.69 34.65 -6.15
N ALA A 241 -16.39 34.49 -5.92
CA ALA A 241 -15.51 33.96 -6.95
C ALA A 241 -15.95 32.53 -7.23
N THR A 242 -16.38 32.28 -8.46
CA THR A 242 -16.59 30.90 -8.95
C THR A 242 -15.24 30.22 -8.81
N ARG A 243 -15.08 29.39 -7.78
CA ARG A 243 -13.86 28.61 -7.57
C ARG A 243 -13.71 27.73 -8.78
N THR A 244 -12.90 28.16 -9.72
CA THR A 244 -12.37 27.29 -10.77
C THR A 244 -11.26 26.50 -10.10
N ALA A 245 -11.66 25.57 -9.22
CA ALA A 245 -10.76 24.50 -8.90
C ALA A 245 -10.36 23.89 -10.25
N PRO A 246 -9.06 23.67 -10.52
CA PRO A 246 -8.67 22.96 -11.72
C PRO A 246 -9.58 21.74 -11.83
N ALA A 247 -10.12 21.46 -13.03
CA ALA A 247 -11.07 20.35 -13.23
C ALA A 247 -10.55 18.99 -12.71
N SER A 248 -9.22 18.90 -12.55
CA SER A 248 -8.50 17.77 -11.98
C SER A 248 -8.61 17.64 -10.44
N ILE A 249 -8.89 18.71 -9.69
CA ILE A 249 -8.92 18.63 -8.21
C ILE A 249 -10.11 17.80 -7.73
N GLY A 250 -11.29 17.93 -8.31
CA GLY A 250 -12.44 17.05 -7.98
C GLY A 250 -12.10 15.57 -8.19
N THR A 251 -11.35 15.27 -9.22
CA THR A 251 -10.93 13.89 -9.55
C THR A 251 -9.92 13.33 -8.56
N ILE A 252 -8.96 14.12 -8.08
CA ILE A 252 -7.98 13.66 -7.07
C ILE A 252 -8.60 13.56 -5.68
N GLU A 253 -9.58 14.40 -5.36
CA GLU A 253 -10.37 14.26 -4.13
C GLU A 253 -11.13 12.95 -4.11
N ASP A 254 -11.79 12.59 -5.21
CA ASP A 254 -12.47 11.31 -5.35
C ASP A 254 -11.48 10.14 -5.22
N LEU A 255 -10.32 10.21 -5.86
CA LEU A 255 -9.28 9.20 -5.75
C LEU A 255 -8.83 9.01 -4.29
N ALA A 256 -8.53 10.10 -3.58
CA ALA A 256 -8.17 10.04 -2.17
C ALA A 256 -9.29 9.40 -1.34
N ARG A 257 -10.53 9.85 -1.51
CA ARG A 257 -11.70 9.34 -0.79
C ARG A 257 -11.96 7.86 -1.07
N TRP A 258 -11.91 7.43 -2.33
CA TRP A 258 -12.19 6.04 -2.72
C TRP A 258 -11.15 5.05 -2.21
N THR A 259 -9.92 5.51 -1.96
CA THR A 259 -8.87 4.69 -1.36
C THR A 259 -8.88 4.70 0.17
N GLY A 260 -9.74 5.50 0.80
CA GLY A 260 -9.80 5.67 2.25
C GLY A 260 -8.85 6.75 2.79
N GLY A 261 -8.12 7.45 1.92
CA GLY A 261 -7.28 8.59 2.26
C GLY A 261 -8.03 9.93 2.25
N ALA A 262 -7.30 11.04 2.18
CA ALA A 262 -7.85 12.38 2.20
C ALA A 262 -7.06 13.37 1.35
N LEU A 263 -7.72 14.45 0.93
CA LEU A 263 -7.12 15.62 0.30
C LEU A 263 -6.97 16.75 1.34
N TYR A 264 -5.78 17.31 1.41
CA TYR A 264 -5.45 18.50 2.20
C TYR A 264 -4.89 19.58 1.28
N TYR A 265 -5.16 20.84 1.62
CA TYR A 265 -4.60 21.96 0.88
C TYR A 265 -3.43 22.57 1.65
N SER A 266 -2.43 23.03 0.92
CA SER A 266 -1.21 23.63 1.44
C SER A 266 -0.88 24.89 0.63
N SER A 267 -1.22 26.05 1.16
CA SER A 267 -0.96 27.38 0.57
C SER A 267 0.10 28.18 1.34
N THR A 268 0.47 27.71 2.53
CA THR A 268 1.45 28.34 3.42
C THR A 268 2.23 27.29 4.18
N SER A 269 3.37 27.65 4.78
CA SER A 269 4.11 26.75 5.67
C SER A 269 3.27 26.26 6.86
N ALA A 270 2.34 27.09 7.36
CA ALA A 270 1.45 26.72 8.45
C ALA A 270 0.44 25.64 8.00
N SER A 271 -0.21 25.82 6.84
CA SER A 271 -1.12 24.81 6.30
C SER A 271 -0.38 23.52 5.89
N ALA A 272 0.85 23.62 5.38
CA ALA A 272 1.70 22.46 5.10
C ALA A 272 1.98 21.63 6.36
N TYR A 273 2.34 22.30 7.45
CA TYR A 273 2.54 21.64 8.74
C TYR A 273 1.27 20.96 9.26
N GLN A 274 0.13 21.65 9.18
CA GLN A 274 -1.15 21.11 9.62
C GLN A 274 -1.58 19.90 8.78
N ALA A 275 -1.41 19.96 7.46
CA ALA A 275 -1.69 18.85 6.56
C ALA A 275 -0.81 17.63 6.87
N ALA A 276 0.50 17.81 6.98
CA ALA A 276 1.45 16.76 7.32
C ALA A 276 1.12 16.09 8.66
N ARG A 277 0.83 16.92 9.69
CA ARG A 277 0.42 16.43 11.00
C ARG A 277 -0.89 15.64 10.95
N ALA A 278 -1.88 16.15 10.22
CA ALA A 278 -3.18 15.50 10.10
C ALA A 278 -3.06 14.13 9.42
N VAL A 279 -2.27 14.01 8.35
CA VAL A 279 -2.00 12.72 7.67
C VAL A 279 -1.38 11.71 8.63
N VAL A 280 -0.32 12.10 9.33
CA VAL A 280 0.37 11.16 10.23
C VAL A 280 -0.48 10.80 11.45
N ASP A 281 -1.23 11.77 12.02
CA ASP A 281 -2.13 11.51 13.15
C ASP A 281 -3.26 10.55 12.74
N GLU A 282 -3.86 10.70 11.56
CA GLU A 282 -4.83 9.76 11.03
C GLU A 282 -4.24 8.36 10.87
N LEU A 283 -3.10 8.24 10.19
CA LEU A 283 -2.46 6.95 9.93
C LEU A 283 -2.12 6.21 11.22
N ARG A 284 -1.72 6.93 12.27
CA ARG A 284 -1.42 6.33 13.57
C ARG A 284 -2.64 5.83 14.34
N HIS A 285 -3.83 6.33 14.00
CA HIS A 285 -5.08 6.03 14.68
C HIS A 285 -6.12 5.35 13.76
N LEU A 286 -5.67 4.74 12.66
CA LEU A 286 -6.53 3.92 11.83
C LEU A 286 -7.04 2.72 12.64
N TYR A 287 -8.31 2.41 12.46
CA TYR A 287 -8.88 1.14 12.87
C TYR A 287 -8.64 0.13 11.76
N LEU A 288 -7.98 -0.97 12.07
CA LEU A 288 -7.81 -2.10 11.15
C LEU A 288 -8.86 -3.15 11.47
N ILE A 289 -9.73 -3.41 10.52
CA ILE A 289 -10.89 -4.29 10.67
C ILE A 289 -10.74 -5.43 9.66
N ALA A 290 -10.67 -6.68 10.16
CA ALA A 290 -10.59 -7.83 9.29
C ALA A 290 -11.85 -8.69 9.42
N PHE A 291 -12.35 -9.16 8.29
CA PHE A 291 -13.56 -9.97 8.18
C PHE A 291 -13.46 -10.98 7.03
N GLU A 292 -14.30 -12.02 7.08
CA GLU A 292 -14.40 -12.98 5.98
C GLU A 292 -15.14 -12.38 4.79
N PRO A 293 -14.54 -12.42 3.56
CA PRO A 293 -15.20 -11.92 2.37
C PRO A 293 -16.46 -12.71 2.02
N GLY A 294 -17.39 -12.09 1.32
CA GLY A 294 -18.49 -12.79 0.68
C GLY A 294 -17.99 -13.77 -0.38
N ALA A 295 -18.68 -14.88 -0.58
CA ALA A 295 -18.27 -15.97 -1.47
C ALA A 295 -18.28 -15.60 -2.98
N ALA A 296 -18.95 -14.53 -3.38
CA ALA A 296 -19.04 -14.15 -4.78
C ALA A 296 -17.72 -13.53 -5.26
N PRO A 297 -17.19 -13.91 -6.43
CA PRO A 297 -15.97 -13.28 -6.96
C PRO A 297 -16.28 -11.86 -7.51
N GLY A 298 -15.22 -11.04 -7.62
CA GLY A 298 -15.26 -9.72 -8.22
C GLY A 298 -15.31 -8.58 -7.22
N TRP A 299 -15.78 -7.42 -7.65
CA TRP A 299 -15.83 -6.21 -6.84
C TRP A 299 -16.90 -6.29 -5.75
N HIS A 300 -16.50 -6.04 -4.50
CA HIS A 300 -17.35 -5.96 -3.33
C HIS A 300 -17.34 -4.54 -2.76
N PRO A 301 -18.41 -3.77 -2.94
CA PRO A 301 -18.57 -2.52 -2.22
C PRO A 301 -18.72 -2.80 -0.72
N ILE A 302 -18.01 -2.03 0.10
CA ILE A 302 -18.08 -2.13 1.56
C ILE A 302 -18.55 -0.83 2.17
N GLU A 303 -19.24 -0.95 3.27
CA GLU A 303 -19.61 0.13 4.15
C GLU A 303 -19.25 -0.24 5.58
N ILE A 304 -18.59 0.68 6.27
CA ILE A 304 -18.31 0.54 7.70
C ILE A 304 -19.13 1.60 8.42
N ARG A 305 -19.93 1.16 9.36
CA ARG A 305 -20.77 2.02 10.22
C ARG A 305 -20.29 1.96 11.64
N THR A 306 -20.61 2.99 12.41
CA THR A 306 -20.43 3.01 13.86
C THR A 306 -21.77 3.07 14.57
N SER A 307 -21.80 2.68 15.84
CA SER A 307 -22.98 2.75 16.69
C SER A 307 -23.49 4.18 16.87
N GLN A 308 -22.62 5.18 16.77
CA GLN A 308 -22.97 6.59 16.87
C GLN A 308 -23.23 7.18 15.47
N LYS A 309 -24.43 7.70 15.24
CA LYS A 309 -24.90 8.16 13.93
C LYS A 309 -24.29 9.48 13.45
N ASP A 310 -23.74 10.28 14.35
CA ASP A 310 -23.06 11.54 14.09
C ASP A 310 -21.56 11.36 13.74
N PHE A 311 -21.07 10.16 13.81
CA PHE A 311 -19.71 9.86 13.39
C PHE A 311 -19.63 9.60 11.89
N VAL A 312 -18.61 10.16 11.27
CA VAL A 312 -18.29 9.95 9.86
C VAL A 312 -17.15 8.96 9.77
N VAL A 313 -17.43 7.82 9.13
CA VAL A 313 -16.43 6.78 8.86
C VAL A 313 -15.92 6.94 7.44
N ARG A 314 -14.60 6.99 7.29
CA ARG A 314 -13.94 6.96 5.99
C ARG A 314 -13.13 5.68 5.86
N THR A 315 -13.33 4.98 4.76
CA THR A 315 -12.67 3.73 4.39
C THR A 315 -12.62 3.64 2.87
N ARG A 316 -11.87 2.69 2.34
CA ARG A 316 -11.93 2.38 0.90
C ARG A 316 -13.33 1.96 0.47
N GLY A 317 -13.69 2.26 -0.78
CA GLY A 317 -15.04 1.99 -1.31
C GLY A 317 -15.37 0.50 -1.51
N GLY A 318 -14.37 -0.39 -1.45
CA GLY A 318 -14.58 -1.81 -1.66
C GLY A 318 -13.27 -2.58 -1.85
N TYR A 319 -13.38 -3.85 -2.19
CA TYR A 319 -12.25 -4.74 -2.46
C TYR A 319 -12.60 -5.71 -3.60
N VAL A 320 -11.58 -6.39 -4.13
CA VAL A 320 -11.78 -7.45 -5.13
C VAL A 320 -11.65 -8.79 -4.43
N ALA A 321 -12.74 -9.56 -4.38
CA ALA A 321 -12.68 -10.95 -3.95
C ALA A 321 -12.18 -11.81 -5.10
N GLY A 322 -11.15 -12.65 -4.84
CA GLY A 322 -10.70 -13.66 -5.78
C GLY A 322 -11.74 -14.76 -5.97
N PRO A 323 -11.61 -15.63 -7.00
CA PRO A 323 -12.34 -16.89 -7.03
C PRO A 323 -11.96 -17.64 -5.75
N ALA A 324 -12.98 -18.12 -5.01
CA ALA A 324 -12.77 -18.94 -3.84
C ALA A 324 -11.73 -20.00 -4.20
N GLY A 325 -10.59 -20.01 -3.47
CA GLY A 325 -9.42 -20.79 -3.83
C GLY A 325 -9.78 -22.24 -4.13
N ARG A 326 -9.32 -22.71 -5.29
CA ARG A 326 -9.28 -24.14 -5.61
C ARG A 326 -8.08 -24.77 -4.94
#